data_62a4d9e9844f75fcdbaf57d476f2a9e6
#
_entry.id   62a4d9e9844f75fcdbaf57d476f2a9e6
#
_cell.length_a   1.000
_cell.length_b   1.000
_cell.length_c   1.000
_cell.angle_alpha   90.00
_cell.angle_beta   90.00
_cell.angle_gamma   90.00
#
_symmetry.space_group_name_H-M   'P 1'
#
loop_
_entity.id
_entity.type
_entity.pdbx_description
1 polymer ?
#
loop_
_entity_poly.entity_id
_entity_poly.type
_entity_poly.pdbx_seq_one_letter_code
_entity_poly.pdbx_strand_id
1 'polypeptide(L)'
;MDIRITPRKLNGAVTPPASKSMAHRAVLALALADGQGTLSNLSDSQDIQATKRCVEALKALRPDGALPFLDCGESGSTLRFLIPIALAVSGGGVFTGHGRLMERPQGPYFDIFKEKGIFYEQKDGVLTVQGTLTPGVYRLPGNVSSQFVTGLLYALPLRPGDPTVEL
;
A
#
# COMPACT_ATOMS: atom_id res chain seq x y z
N MET A 1 -1.48 28.86 12.36
CA MET A 1 -1.10 29.87 11.34
C MET A 1 -2.35 30.14 10.51
N ASP A 2 -2.85 31.36 10.57
CA ASP A 2 -4.05 31.73 9.82
C ASP A 2 -3.63 32.35 8.49
N ILE A 3 -4.27 31.92 7.40
CA ILE A 3 -4.00 32.40 6.05
C ILE A 3 -5.22 33.17 5.56
N ARG A 4 -5.01 34.46 5.20
CA ARG A 4 -6.04 35.28 4.59
C ARG A 4 -5.86 35.30 3.06
N ILE A 5 -6.86 34.82 2.35
CA ILE A 5 -6.88 34.82 0.87
C ILE A 5 -7.75 36.00 0.40
N THR A 6 -7.17 36.90 -0.40
CA THR A 6 -7.90 37.97 -1.05
C THR A 6 -8.11 37.61 -2.53
N PRO A 7 -9.35 37.51 -3.00
CA PRO A 7 -9.61 37.19 -4.40
C PRO A 7 -9.01 38.24 -5.35
N ARG A 8 -8.30 37.76 -6.39
CA ARG A 8 -7.78 38.60 -7.48
C ARG A 8 -7.63 37.76 -8.75
N LYS A 9 -7.52 38.44 -9.91
CA LYS A 9 -7.16 37.74 -11.14
C LYS A 9 -5.76 37.16 -11.02
N LEU A 10 -5.63 35.88 -11.33
CA LEU A 10 -4.36 35.18 -11.40
C LEU A 10 -3.84 35.23 -12.85
N ASN A 11 -2.58 35.55 -13.03
CA ASN A 11 -1.88 35.52 -14.30
C ASN A 11 -0.44 35.06 -14.06
N GLY A 12 0.00 34.04 -14.79
CA GLY A 12 1.33 33.46 -14.66
C GLY A 12 1.30 31.95 -14.91
N ALA A 13 2.48 31.35 -14.84
CA ALA A 13 2.68 29.92 -14.94
C ALA A 13 3.23 29.38 -13.61
N VAL A 14 2.79 28.21 -13.19
CA VAL A 14 3.34 27.48 -12.04
C VAL A 14 3.68 26.06 -12.44
N THR A 15 4.77 25.55 -11.93
CA THR A 15 5.10 24.12 -12.05
C THR A 15 4.46 23.39 -10.87
N PRO A 16 3.47 22.51 -11.10
CA PRO A 16 2.87 21.77 -10.00
C PRO A 16 3.86 20.75 -9.44
N PRO A 17 3.78 20.40 -8.16
CA PRO A 17 4.55 19.29 -7.60
C PRO A 17 4.15 17.97 -8.26
N ALA A 18 5.07 17.00 -8.28
CA ALA A 18 4.79 15.65 -8.76
C ALA A 18 3.63 15.01 -7.98
N SER A 19 2.80 14.25 -8.69
CA SER A 19 1.65 13.56 -8.08
C SER A 19 2.09 12.48 -7.10
N LYS A 20 1.81 12.67 -5.80
CA LYS A 20 2.08 11.68 -4.76
C LYS A 20 1.37 10.35 -5.05
N SER A 21 0.12 10.38 -5.47
CA SER A 21 -0.65 9.18 -5.78
C SER A 21 -0.08 8.37 -6.94
N MET A 22 0.45 9.04 -7.96
CA MET A 22 1.14 8.37 -9.08
C MET A 22 2.51 7.85 -8.65
N ALA A 23 3.23 8.60 -7.81
CA ALA A 23 4.54 8.19 -7.30
C ALA A 23 4.47 6.87 -6.52
N HIS A 24 3.51 6.70 -5.60
CA HIS A 24 3.30 5.42 -4.91
C HIS A 24 3.13 4.27 -5.91
N ARG A 25 2.26 4.46 -6.89
CA ARG A 25 1.96 3.43 -7.89
C ARG A 25 3.18 3.09 -8.74
N ALA A 26 3.92 4.09 -9.19
CA ALA A 26 5.11 3.90 -10.02
C ALA A 26 6.22 3.15 -9.24
N VAL A 27 6.46 3.52 -7.98
CA VAL A 27 7.44 2.83 -7.13
C VAL A 27 7.06 1.35 -6.94
N LEU A 28 5.79 1.05 -6.67
CA LEU A 28 5.33 -0.33 -6.50
C LEU A 28 5.39 -1.11 -7.81
N ALA A 29 4.95 -0.52 -8.93
CA ALA A 29 5.01 -1.18 -10.24
C ALA A 29 6.46 -1.54 -10.62
N LEU A 30 7.39 -0.60 -10.45
CA LEU A 30 8.82 -0.87 -10.71
C LEU A 30 9.37 -1.97 -9.78
N ALA A 31 8.97 -1.94 -8.50
CA ALA A 31 9.42 -2.92 -7.54
C ALA A 31 8.95 -4.34 -7.88
N LEU A 32 7.71 -4.47 -8.37
CA LEU A 32 7.08 -5.75 -8.73
C LEU A 32 7.47 -6.23 -10.14
N ALA A 33 7.98 -5.34 -11.00
CA ALA A 33 8.51 -5.64 -12.32
C ALA A 33 10.03 -5.97 -12.30
N ASP A 34 10.52 -6.62 -11.25
CA ASP A 34 11.92 -7.01 -11.05
C ASP A 34 12.93 -5.84 -11.13
N GLY A 35 12.45 -4.63 -10.88
CA GLY A 35 13.29 -3.45 -10.80
C GLY A 35 13.90 -2.97 -12.12
N GLN A 36 13.43 -3.45 -13.26
CA GLN A 36 13.87 -2.99 -14.56
C GLN A 36 13.24 -1.62 -14.89
N GLY A 37 14.02 -0.58 -14.90
CA GLY A 37 13.56 0.76 -15.25
C GLY A 37 14.03 1.85 -14.30
N THR A 38 13.74 3.09 -14.67
CA THR A 38 14.04 4.28 -13.88
C THR A 38 12.80 5.12 -13.66
N LEU A 39 12.68 5.71 -12.48
CA LEU A 39 11.64 6.65 -12.15
C LEU A 39 12.24 8.04 -11.95
N SER A 40 11.72 9.02 -12.67
CA SER A 40 12.09 10.42 -12.55
C SER A 40 10.91 11.26 -12.06
N ASN A 41 11.16 12.48 -11.60
CA ASN A 41 10.15 13.42 -11.14
C ASN A 41 9.22 12.83 -10.06
N LEU A 42 9.78 12.12 -9.09
CA LEU A 42 9.04 11.62 -7.95
C LEU A 42 8.90 12.71 -6.87
N SER A 43 7.75 12.73 -6.21
CA SER A 43 7.58 13.53 -4.99
C SER A 43 8.54 13.03 -3.90
N ASP A 44 9.19 13.96 -3.20
CA ASP A 44 10.06 13.66 -2.05
C ASP A 44 9.28 13.73 -0.71
N SER A 45 8.01 13.41 -0.73
CA SER A 45 7.19 13.39 0.47
C SER A 45 7.55 12.23 1.40
N GLN A 46 7.34 12.40 2.70
CA GLN A 46 7.55 11.35 3.70
C GLN A 46 6.79 10.07 3.38
N ASP A 47 5.59 10.18 2.80
CA ASP A 47 4.79 9.04 2.37
C ASP A 47 5.49 8.21 1.28
N ILE A 48 6.12 8.87 0.30
CA ILE A 48 6.87 8.19 -0.77
C ILE A 48 8.15 7.56 -0.22
N GLN A 49 8.83 8.24 0.69
CA GLN A 49 9.99 7.66 1.37
C GLN A 49 9.61 6.42 2.20
N ALA A 50 8.47 6.44 2.89
CA ALA A 50 7.95 5.26 3.58
C ALA A 50 7.66 4.10 2.60
N THR A 51 7.06 4.37 1.44
CA THR A 51 6.83 3.34 0.42
C THR A 51 8.14 2.72 -0.07
N LYS A 52 9.17 3.54 -0.35
CA LYS A 52 10.49 3.06 -0.79
C LYS A 52 11.13 2.15 0.26
N ARG A 53 11.19 2.61 1.54
CA ARG A 53 11.73 1.79 2.64
C ARG A 53 11.00 0.46 2.79
N CYS A 54 9.67 0.48 2.75
CA CYS A 54 8.88 -0.74 2.83
C CYS A 54 9.14 -1.69 1.65
N VAL A 55 9.32 -1.18 0.44
CA VAL A 55 9.69 -1.98 -0.74
C VAL A 55 11.07 -2.63 -0.56
N GLU A 56 12.04 -1.89 -0.06
CA GLU A 56 13.37 -2.42 0.26
C GLU A 56 13.30 -3.52 1.32
N ALA A 57 12.55 -3.29 2.41
CA ALA A 57 12.33 -4.28 3.45
C ALA A 57 11.59 -5.54 2.92
N LEU A 58 10.65 -5.36 1.98
CA LEU A 58 9.93 -6.46 1.36
C LEU A 58 10.85 -7.34 0.49
N LYS A 59 11.81 -6.73 -0.21
CA LYS A 59 12.78 -7.42 -1.09
C LYS A 59 13.98 -7.99 -0.35
N ALA A 60 14.25 -7.57 0.87
CA ALA A 60 15.39 -8.04 1.63
C ALA A 60 15.34 -9.57 1.86
N LEU A 61 16.46 -10.23 1.70
CA LEU A 61 16.59 -11.65 2.01
C LEU A 61 16.39 -11.88 3.51
N ARG A 62 15.57 -12.86 3.85
CA ARG A 62 15.27 -13.26 5.22
C ARG A 62 15.54 -14.77 5.36
N PRO A 63 16.74 -15.16 5.78
CA PRO A 63 17.15 -16.57 5.82
C PRO A 63 16.22 -17.43 6.70
N ASP A 64 15.59 -16.84 7.73
CA ASP A 64 14.77 -17.57 8.70
C ASP A 64 13.29 -17.65 8.29
N GLY A 65 12.94 -17.21 7.07
CA GLY A 65 11.54 -17.15 6.63
C GLY A 65 10.67 -16.17 7.42
N ALA A 66 11.28 -15.27 8.19
CA ALA A 66 10.58 -14.26 8.96
C ALA A 66 9.79 -13.31 8.07
N LEU A 67 8.63 -12.87 8.55
CA LEU A 67 7.83 -11.87 7.85
C LEU A 67 8.57 -10.53 7.77
N PRO A 68 8.45 -9.79 6.65
CA PRO A 68 9.02 -8.45 6.53
C PRO A 68 8.38 -7.49 7.54
N PHE A 69 9.20 -6.67 8.18
CA PHE A 69 8.74 -5.58 9.03
C PHE A 69 8.65 -4.28 8.19
N LEU A 70 7.47 -3.71 8.13
CA LEU A 70 7.10 -2.65 7.20
C LEU A 70 6.61 -1.42 7.96
N ASP A 71 7.51 -0.46 8.21
CA ASP A 71 7.15 0.83 8.80
C ASP A 71 6.59 1.76 7.73
N CYS A 72 5.27 1.91 7.73
CA CYS A 72 4.53 2.73 6.78
C CYS A 72 4.54 4.23 7.10
N GLY A 73 5.21 4.68 8.17
CA GLY A 73 5.18 6.07 8.62
C GLY A 73 3.74 6.51 8.94
N GLU A 74 3.29 7.59 8.33
CA GLU A 74 1.88 8.04 8.42
C GLU A 74 1.08 7.77 7.14
N SER A 75 1.66 7.00 6.20
CA SER A 75 1.12 6.81 4.86
C SER A 75 0.07 5.71 4.79
N GLY A 76 -1.20 6.10 4.71
CA GLY A 76 -2.31 5.18 4.48
C GLY A 76 -2.24 4.48 3.11
N SER A 77 -1.68 5.12 2.09
CA SER A 77 -1.48 4.49 0.77
C SER A 77 -0.44 3.39 0.85
N THR A 78 0.69 3.64 1.52
CA THR A 78 1.74 2.64 1.72
C THR A 78 1.20 1.41 2.43
N LEU A 79 0.51 1.59 3.57
CA LEU A 79 -0.08 0.50 4.34
C LEU A 79 -1.06 -0.33 3.49
N ARG A 80 -2.06 0.33 2.89
CA ARG A 80 -3.13 -0.38 2.16
C ARG A 80 -2.66 -1.05 0.88
N PHE A 81 -1.67 -0.49 0.19
CA PHE A 81 -1.13 -1.14 -1.00
C PHE A 81 -0.26 -2.35 -0.65
N LEU A 82 0.55 -2.23 0.40
CA LEU A 82 1.51 -3.26 0.75
C LEU A 82 0.92 -4.45 1.51
N ILE A 83 -0.22 -4.32 2.18
CA ILE A 83 -0.87 -5.46 2.86
C ILE A 83 -1.08 -6.65 1.88
N PRO A 84 -1.82 -6.51 0.77
CA PRO A 84 -1.99 -7.64 -0.15
C PRO A 84 -0.72 -7.96 -0.95
N ILE A 85 0.13 -6.97 -1.25
CA ILE A 85 1.41 -7.22 -1.94
C ILE A 85 2.33 -8.11 -1.08
N ALA A 86 2.44 -7.84 0.22
CA ALA A 86 3.24 -8.67 1.13
C ALA A 86 2.71 -10.11 1.23
N LEU A 87 1.38 -10.29 1.23
CA LEU A 87 0.78 -11.62 1.15
C LEU A 87 1.16 -12.32 -0.16
N ALA A 88 1.20 -11.60 -1.29
CA ALA A 88 1.53 -12.17 -2.59
C ALA A 88 3.01 -12.57 -2.70
N VAL A 89 3.94 -11.76 -2.20
CA VAL A 89 5.39 -11.94 -2.45
C VAL A 89 6.15 -12.57 -1.29
N SER A 90 5.64 -12.45 -0.05
CA SER A 90 6.33 -12.93 1.16
C SER A 90 5.46 -13.81 2.06
N GLY A 91 4.23 -14.14 1.63
CA GLY A 91 3.29 -14.87 2.48
C GLY A 91 2.77 -14.07 3.67
N GLY A 92 3.04 -12.77 3.74
CA GLY A 92 2.59 -11.90 4.81
C GLY A 92 3.56 -10.77 5.15
N GLY A 93 3.26 -10.04 6.23
CA GLY A 93 4.08 -8.94 6.71
C GLY A 93 3.64 -8.46 8.09
N VAL A 94 4.55 -7.76 8.77
CA VAL A 94 4.31 -7.07 10.03
C VAL A 94 4.35 -5.57 9.75
N PHE A 95 3.23 -4.89 9.92
CA PHE A 95 3.06 -3.48 9.59
C PHE A 95 2.97 -2.62 10.84
N THR A 96 3.64 -1.48 10.81
CA THR A 96 3.53 -0.44 11.82
C THR A 96 3.47 0.93 11.17
N GLY A 97 3.23 1.94 11.98
CA GLY A 97 3.21 3.33 11.53
C GLY A 97 3.10 4.31 12.70
N HIS A 98 3.10 5.59 12.36
CA HIS A 98 3.10 6.69 13.32
C HIS A 98 1.78 7.47 13.30
N GLY A 99 1.62 8.35 14.27
CA GLY A 99 0.42 9.15 14.41
C GLY A 99 -0.82 8.27 14.53
N ARG A 100 -1.82 8.54 13.71
CA ARG A 100 -3.10 7.82 13.71
C ARG A 100 -3.19 6.75 12.62
N LEU A 101 -2.08 6.35 11.99
CA LEU A 101 -2.13 5.42 10.86
C LEU A 101 -2.77 4.08 11.25
N MET A 102 -2.32 3.50 12.34
CA MET A 102 -2.77 2.17 12.77
C MET A 102 -4.18 2.15 13.38
N GLU A 103 -4.75 3.33 13.67
CA GLU A 103 -6.15 3.48 14.08
C GLU A 103 -7.12 3.50 12.89
N ARG A 104 -6.61 3.71 11.67
CA ARG A 104 -7.44 3.77 10.47
C ARG A 104 -8.01 2.40 10.14
N PRO A 105 -9.33 2.29 9.88
CA PRO A 105 -9.98 1.01 9.66
C PRO A 105 -9.43 0.29 8.42
N GLN A 106 -9.21 -1.02 8.57
CA GLN A 106 -8.81 -1.95 7.51
C GLN A 106 -9.91 -2.99 7.22
N GLY A 107 -11.14 -2.73 7.64
CA GLY A 107 -12.30 -3.61 7.55
C GLY A 107 -12.42 -4.35 6.21
N PRO A 108 -12.37 -3.67 5.03
CA PRO A 108 -12.49 -4.34 3.75
C PRO A 108 -11.47 -5.47 3.53
N TYR A 109 -10.23 -5.34 4.03
CA TYR A 109 -9.28 -6.44 3.98
C TYR A 109 -9.56 -7.51 5.03
N PHE A 110 -9.96 -7.12 6.24
CA PHE A 110 -10.26 -8.08 7.30
C PHE A 110 -11.44 -8.99 6.95
N ASP A 111 -12.43 -8.49 6.23
CA ASP A 111 -13.55 -9.30 5.74
C ASP A 111 -13.07 -10.32 4.68
N ILE A 112 -12.24 -9.91 3.73
CA ILE A 112 -11.59 -10.81 2.77
C ILE A 112 -10.72 -11.85 3.52
N PHE A 113 -9.96 -11.46 4.52
CA PHE A 113 -9.08 -12.37 5.26
C PHE A 113 -9.86 -13.43 6.01
N LYS A 114 -10.98 -13.09 6.63
CA LYS A 114 -11.89 -14.06 7.24
C LYS A 114 -12.43 -15.07 6.22
N GLU A 115 -12.88 -14.59 5.05
CA GLU A 115 -13.42 -15.45 3.99
C GLU A 115 -12.34 -16.38 3.43
N LYS A 116 -11.11 -15.88 3.24
CA LYS A 116 -10.00 -16.65 2.62
C LYS A 116 -9.14 -17.43 3.61
N GLY A 117 -9.43 -17.37 4.92
CA GLY A 117 -8.62 -18.05 5.93
C GLY A 117 -7.22 -17.46 6.11
N ILE A 118 -7.04 -16.18 5.83
CA ILE A 118 -5.77 -15.46 6.02
C ILE A 118 -5.71 -14.99 7.47
N PHE A 119 -4.63 -15.32 8.16
CA PHE A 119 -4.40 -14.85 9.52
C PHE A 119 -4.14 -13.34 9.54
N TYR A 120 -4.75 -12.65 10.50
CA TYR A 120 -4.40 -11.28 10.85
C TYR A 120 -4.60 -11.03 12.34
N GLU A 121 -3.74 -10.20 12.88
CA GLU A 121 -3.83 -9.69 14.25
C GLU A 121 -3.42 -8.22 14.26
N GLN A 122 -4.24 -7.39 14.88
CA GLN A 122 -3.91 -5.98 15.09
C GLN A 122 -3.89 -5.70 16.59
N LYS A 123 -2.70 -5.43 17.11
CA LYS A 123 -2.46 -5.20 18.54
C LYS A 123 -1.31 -4.22 18.73
N ASP A 124 -1.43 -3.35 19.73
CA ASP A 124 -0.37 -2.41 20.17
C ASP A 124 0.25 -1.58 19.04
N GLY A 125 -0.58 -1.13 18.09
CA GLY A 125 -0.12 -0.34 16.93
C GLY A 125 0.59 -1.14 15.84
N VAL A 126 0.52 -2.47 15.89
CA VAL A 126 1.10 -3.38 14.91
C VAL A 126 0.00 -4.21 14.26
N LEU A 127 0.05 -4.36 12.95
CA LEU A 127 -0.80 -5.28 12.19
C LEU A 127 0.08 -6.38 11.60
N THR A 128 -0.16 -7.61 12.02
CA THR A 128 0.45 -8.81 11.41
C THR A 128 -0.55 -9.46 10.47
N VAL A 129 -0.13 -9.79 9.26
CA VAL A 129 -0.92 -10.61 8.32
C VAL A 129 -0.06 -11.76 7.83
N GLN A 130 -0.66 -12.96 7.68
CA GLN A 130 0.04 -14.14 7.19
C GLN A 130 -0.91 -15.09 6.48
N GLY A 131 -0.52 -15.58 5.32
CA GLY A 131 -1.31 -16.51 4.53
C GLY A 131 -1.04 -16.36 3.03
N THR A 132 -1.93 -16.93 2.25
CA THR A 132 -1.81 -16.95 0.80
C THR A 132 -3.07 -16.38 0.14
N LEU A 133 -2.87 -15.51 -0.84
CA LEU A 133 -3.96 -15.09 -1.71
C LEU A 133 -4.29 -16.23 -2.67
N THR A 134 -5.47 -16.83 -2.49
CA THR A 134 -5.97 -17.95 -3.30
C THR A 134 -6.78 -17.44 -4.50
N PRO A 135 -6.91 -18.22 -5.59
CA PRO A 135 -7.82 -17.89 -6.70
C PRO A 135 -9.26 -17.67 -6.22
N GLY A 136 -10.06 -17.02 -7.05
CA GLY A 136 -11.48 -16.80 -6.82
C GLY A 136 -11.85 -15.34 -6.61
N VAL A 137 -13.02 -15.09 -6.06
CA VAL A 137 -13.60 -13.75 -5.95
C VAL A 137 -13.15 -13.04 -4.69
N TYR A 138 -12.83 -11.75 -4.84
CA TYR A 138 -12.47 -10.80 -3.79
C TYR A 138 -13.50 -9.68 -3.77
N ARG A 139 -14.42 -9.72 -2.80
CA ARG A 139 -15.49 -8.73 -2.68
C ARG A 139 -15.11 -7.63 -1.69
N LEU A 140 -15.24 -6.39 -2.09
CA LEU A 140 -15.05 -5.25 -1.21
C LEU A 140 -15.92 -4.06 -1.63
N PRO A 141 -16.35 -3.22 -0.67
CA PRO A 141 -17.16 -2.06 -0.98
C PRO A 141 -16.35 -1.00 -1.73
N GLY A 142 -16.75 -0.69 -2.97
CA GLY A 142 -16.08 0.30 -3.82
C GLY A 142 -16.16 1.74 -3.31
N ASN A 143 -17.09 2.04 -2.41
CA ASN A 143 -17.35 3.38 -1.87
C ASN A 143 -16.53 3.73 -0.61
N VAL A 144 -15.72 2.81 -0.06
CA VAL A 144 -14.93 3.09 1.15
C VAL A 144 -13.61 3.76 0.80
N SER A 145 -12.78 3.14 -0.04
CA SER A 145 -11.54 3.73 -0.54
C SER A 145 -10.98 2.93 -1.71
N SER A 146 -10.63 3.64 -2.78
CA SER A 146 -9.94 3.03 -3.93
C SER A 146 -8.57 2.42 -3.60
N GLN A 147 -8.00 2.74 -2.45
CA GLN A 147 -6.71 2.19 -2.02
C GLN A 147 -6.77 0.67 -1.77
N PHE A 148 -7.89 0.16 -1.25
CA PHE A 148 -8.10 -1.27 -1.07
C PHE A 148 -8.11 -2.01 -2.41
N VAL A 149 -8.86 -1.48 -3.37
CA VAL A 149 -8.90 -2.01 -4.75
C VAL A 149 -7.51 -1.99 -5.38
N THR A 150 -6.83 -0.85 -5.30
CA THR A 150 -5.48 -0.69 -5.87
C THR A 150 -4.50 -1.72 -5.31
N GLY A 151 -4.52 -1.97 -4.00
CA GLY A 151 -3.64 -2.97 -3.38
C GLY A 151 -3.88 -4.38 -3.94
N LEU A 152 -5.15 -4.80 -4.07
CA LEU A 152 -5.49 -6.09 -4.69
C LEU A 152 -5.06 -6.17 -6.15
N LEU A 153 -5.28 -5.11 -6.94
CA LEU A 153 -4.89 -5.08 -8.35
C LEU A 153 -3.37 -5.20 -8.57
N TYR A 154 -2.55 -4.80 -7.60
CA TYR A 154 -1.10 -5.06 -7.63
C TYR A 154 -0.72 -6.47 -7.18
N ALA A 155 -1.45 -7.03 -6.23
CA ALA A 155 -1.08 -8.29 -5.60
C ALA A 155 -1.58 -9.51 -6.38
N LEU A 156 -2.84 -9.48 -6.84
CA LEU A 156 -3.49 -10.64 -7.43
C LEU A 156 -2.83 -11.14 -8.74
N PRO A 157 -2.37 -10.27 -9.66
CA PRO A 157 -1.66 -10.73 -10.87
C PRO A 157 -0.33 -11.45 -10.59
N LEU A 158 0.22 -11.33 -9.38
CA LEU A 158 1.45 -12.02 -8.97
C LEU A 158 1.18 -13.46 -8.50
N ARG A 159 -0.09 -13.89 -8.48
CA ARG A 159 -0.48 -15.22 -8.02
C ARG A 159 -1.10 -16.00 -9.16
N PRO A 160 -0.89 -17.34 -9.18
CA PRO A 160 -1.52 -18.18 -10.19
C PRO A 160 -3.04 -18.23 -10.03
N GLY A 161 -3.73 -18.48 -11.14
CA GLY A 161 -5.19 -18.58 -11.21
C GLY A 161 -5.84 -17.30 -11.75
N ASP A 162 -7.17 -17.27 -11.77
CA ASP A 162 -7.97 -16.16 -12.29
C ASP A 162 -8.75 -15.47 -11.15
N PRO A 163 -8.10 -14.61 -10.36
CA PRO A 163 -8.78 -13.89 -9.31
C PRO A 163 -9.66 -12.77 -9.90
N THR A 164 -10.84 -12.59 -9.33
CA THR A 164 -11.79 -11.54 -9.71
C THR A 164 -12.00 -10.58 -8.55
N VAL A 165 -12.01 -9.28 -8.82
CA VAL A 165 -12.37 -8.24 -7.84
C VAL A 165 -13.77 -7.74 -8.16
N GLU A 166 -14.69 -7.89 -7.20
CA GLU A 166 -16.07 -7.38 -7.27
C GLU A 166 -16.24 -6.20 -6.29
N LEU A 167 -16.90 -5.11 -6.75
CA LEU A 167 -17.10 -3.84 -6.02
C LEU A 167 -18.58 -3.60 -5.72
#